data_b00ff9060d7a561753a2f0c0224cdf1e
#
_entry.id   b00ff9060d7a561753a2f0c0224cdf1e
#
_cell.length_a   1.000
_cell.length_b   1.000
_cell.length_c   1.000
_cell.angle_alpha   90.00
_cell.angle_beta   90.00
_cell.angle_gamma   90.00
#
_symmetry.space_group_name_H-M   'P 1'
#
loop_
_entity.id
_entity.type
_entity.pdbx_description
1 polymer ?
#
loop_
_entity_poly.entity_id
_entity_poly.type
_entity_poly.pdbx_seq_one_letter_code
_entity_poly.pdbx_strand_id
1 'polypeptide(L)'
;MKKTILLLLLSISSFAQIDKMEPPFWYAGMHNPELQIMFYGKNIAQYQASVSNDVVIKNVVKTENPNYIFVTIDTKNIPPSDFVFSFKNKNKVAFTKKYSLKNRRLNSAQRKSFDASDMMYLIMPDRFANGNPNND
;
A
#
# COMPACT_ATOMS: atom_id res chain seq x y z
N MET A 1 -15.74 -26.05 50.31
CA MET A 1 -14.70 -25.89 49.31
C MET A 1 -15.26 -25.05 48.16
N LYS A 2 -14.99 -23.77 48.14
CA LYS A 2 -15.46 -22.82 47.11
C LYS A 2 -14.50 -22.87 45.94
N LYS A 3 -14.94 -23.40 44.80
CA LYS A 3 -14.16 -23.36 43.55
C LYS A 3 -14.25 -21.96 42.94
N THR A 4 -13.21 -21.15 43.09
CA THR A 4 -13.09 -19.87 42.44
C THR A 4 -12.71 -20.13 40.99
N ILE A 5 -13.68 -19.99 40.08
CA ILE A 5 -13.43 -20.00 38.62
C ILE A 5 -12.85 -18.63 38.28
N LEU A 6 -11.54 -18.58 38.07
CA LEU A 6 -10.85 -17.43 37.52
C LEU A 6 -11.15 -17.39 36.03
N LEU A 7 -12.15 -16.58 35.66
CA LEU A 7 -12.46 -16.30 34.26
C LEU A 7 -11.35 -15.40 33.70
N LEU A 8 -10.38 -16.02 33.05
CA LEU A 8 -9.33 -15.30 32.33
C LEU A 8 -10.00 -14.67 31.11
N LEU A 9 -10.45 -13.43 31.23
CA LEU A 9 -10.85 -12.59 30.12
C LEU A 9 -9.61 -12.33 29.25
N LEU A 10 -9.35 -13.21 28.31
CA LEU A 10 -8.49 -12.92 27.19
C LEU A 10 -9.15 -11.80 26.40
N SER A 11 -8.79 -10.57 26.72
CA SER A 11 -9.07 -9.43 25.85
C SER A 11 -8.28 -9.67 24.55
N ILE A 12 -8.96 -10.22 23.56
CA ILE A 12 -8.44 -10.28 22.19
C ILE A 12 -8.38 -8.83 21.74
N SER A 13 -7.22 -8.22 21.94
CA SER A 13 -6.93 -6.92 21.36
C SER A 13 -6.94 -7.11 19.85
N SER A 14 -8.07 -6.77 19.23
CA SER A 14 -8.16 -6.68 17.77
C SER A 14 -7.21 -5.58 17.33
N PHE A 15 -5.97 -5.95 17.05
CA PHE A 15 -5.04 -5.02 16.44
C PHE A 15 -5.61 -4.64 15.08
N ALA A 16 -5.78 -3.36 14.86
CA ALA A 16 -6.06 -2.85 13.53
C ALA A 16 -4.92 -3.30 12.62
N GLN A 17 -5.21 -4.21 11.73
CA GLN A 17 -4.25 -4.72 10.76
C GLN A 17 -4.44 -3.96 9.46
N ILE A 18 -3.34 -3.65 8.78
CA ILE A 18 -3.41 -3.15 7.41
C ILE A 18 -3.64 -4.35 6.50
N ASP A 19 -4.84 -4.43 5.94
CA ASP A 19 -5.26 -5.49 5.04
C ASP A 19 -4.69 -5.25 3.63
N LYS A 20 -4.64 -3.97 3.21
CA LYS A 20 -4.16 -3.59 1.89
C LYS A 20 -3.35 -2.30 1.93
N MET A 21 -2.33 -2.24 1.09
CA MET A 21 -1.50 -1.06 0.88
C MET A 21 -1.23 -0.91 -0.62
N GLU A 22 -1.60 0.23 -1.19
CA GLU A 22 -1.48 0.49 -2.63
C GLU A 22 -0.83 1.85 -2.91
N PRO A 23 0.17 1.92 -3.79
CA PRO A 23 0.84 0.78 -4.41
C PRO A 23 1.65 -0.02 -3.38
N PRO A 24 1.86 -1.34 -3.57
CA PRO A 24 2.55 -2.19 -2.57
C PRO A 24 4.04 -1.90 -2.46
N PHE A 25 4.63 -1.24 -3.42
CA PHE A 25 5.98 -0.69 -3.46
C PHE A 25 6.06 0.38 -4.54
N TRP A 26 7.15 1.14 -4.56
CA TRP A 26 7.40 2.14 -5.61
C TRP A 26 8.88 2.14 -6.04
N TYR A 27 9.25 3.08 -6.90
CA TYR A 27 10.61 3.19 -7.41
C TYR A 27 11.21 4.54 -7.04
N ALA A 28 12.50 4.55 -6.68
CA ALA A 28 13.26 5.76 -6.49
C ALA A 28 13.52 6.49 -7.81
N GLY A 29 13.73 7.81 -7.75
CA GLY A 29 14.08 8.62 -8.91
C GLY A 29 12.99 8.74 -9.97
N MET A 30 11.72 8.69 -9.57
CA MET A 30 10.60 9.01 -10.45
C MET A 30 10.53 10.51 -10.72
N HIS A 31 10.05 10.91 -11.90
CA HIS A 31 9.91 12.32 -12.29
C HIS A 31 8.99 13.08 -11.34
N ASN A 32 7.86 12.49 -10.96
CA ASN A 32 7.03 13.02 -9.88
C ASN A 32 7.52 12.41 -8.55
N PRO A 33 8.07 13.23 -7.63
CA PRO A 33 8.55 12.74 -6.35
C PRO A 33 7.42 12.55 -5.33
N GLU A 34 6.22 13.06 -5.57
CA GLU A 34 5.09 12.89 -4.67
C GLU A 34 4.46 11.51 -4.86
N LEU A 35 4.54 10.70 -3.83
CA LEU A 35 3.96 9.38 -3.81
C LEU A 35 2.82 9.33 -2.79
N GLN A 36 1.60 9.12 -3.28
CA GLN A 36 0.47 8.84 -2.43
C GLN A 36 0.29 7.34 -2.24
N ILE A 37 0.18 6.91 -1.00
CA ILE A 37 -0.01 5.52 -0.60
C ILE A 37 -1.34 5.42 0.14
N MET A 38 -2.20 4.55 -0.35
CA MET A 38 -3.45 4.17 0.31
C MET A 38 -3.18 3.03 1.30
N PHE A 39 -3.66 3.18 2.50
CA PHE A 39 -3.74 2.10 3.48
C PHE A 39 -5.21 1.80 3.77
N TYR A 40 -5.55 0.54 3.69
CA TYR A 40 -6.88 0.02 4.01
C TYR A 40 -6.79 -0.95 5.18
N GLY A 41 -7.71 -0.80 6.11
CA GLY A 41 -7.84 -1.65 7.29
C GLY A 41 -8.96 -1.16 8.19
N LYS A 42 -9.48 -2.02 9.03
CA LYS A 42 -10.62 -1.69 9.91
C LYS A 42 -10.33 -0.48 10.79
N ASN A 43 -11.10 0.60 10.62
CA ASN A 43 -11.00 1.84 11.38
C ASN A 43 -9.60 2.48 11.36
N ILE A 44 -8.84 2.33 10.26
CA ILE A 44 -7.46 2.82 10.18
C ILE A 44 -7.36 4.35 10.28
N ALA A 45 -8.42 5.07 9.90
CA ALA A 45 -8.44 6.53 9.93
C ALA A 45 -8.36 7.14 11.36
N GLN A 46 -8.58 6.34 12.41
CA GLN A 46 -8.41 6.80 13.79
C GLN A 46 -6.94 7.01 14.21
N TYR A 47 -6.01 6.43 13.46
CA TYR A 47 -4.58 6.50 13.77
C TYR A 47 -3.92 7.69 13.12
N GLN A 48 -2.79 8.10 13.71
CA GLN A 48 -1.86 9.08 13.15
C GLN A 48 -0.73 8.33 12.46
N ALA A 49 -0.52 8.62 11.17
CA ALA A 49 0.57 8.05 10.40
C ALA A 49 1.86 8.84 10.65
N SER A 50 2.96 8.14 10.82
CA SER A 50 4.32 8.66 10.79
C SER A 50 5.20 7.70 9.99
N VAL A 51 6.33 8.16 9.49
CA VAL A 51 7.26 7.36 8.69
C VAL A 51 8.66 7.47 9.27
N SER A 52 9.44 6.40 9.15
CA SER A 52 10.84 6.34 9.58
C SER A 52 11.78 6.92 8.53
N ASN A 53 13.03 7.09 8.91
CA ASN A 53 14.08 7.67 8.11
C ASN A 53 13.71 9.11 7.68
N ASP A 54 14.51 9.76 6.90
CA ASP A 54 14.30 11.17 6.51
C ASP A 54 13.18 11.37 5.46
N VAL A 55 12.21 10.45 5.43
CA VAL A 55 11.05 10.54 4.55
C VAL A 55 10.04 11.56 5.10
N VAL A 56 9.68 12.54 4.30
CA VAL A 56 8.76 13.59 4.71
C VAL A 56 7.32 13.24 4.28
N ILE A 57 6.41 13.23 5.25
CA ILE A 57 4.97 13.20 4.94
C ILE A 57 4.53 14.62 4.56
N LYS A 58 4.05 14.78 3.33
CA LYS A 58 3.51 16.05 2.84
C LYS A 58 2.04 16.24 3.20
N ASN A 59 1.27 15.16 3.13
CA ASN A 59 -0.16 15.23 3.38
C ASN A 59 -0.70 13.90 3.90
N VAL A 60 -1.76 13.97 4.70
CA VAL A 60 -2.55 12.82 5.16
C VAL A 60 -4.01 13.12 4.97
N VAL A 61 -4.68 12.35 4.11
CA VAL A 61 -6.12 12.48 3.85
C VAL A 61 -6.84 11.31 4.51
N LYS A 62 -7.87 11.65 5.28
CA LYS A 62 -8.83 10.72 5.85
C LYS A 62 -10.17 10.93 5.16
N THR A 63 -10.79 9.87 4.71
CA THR A 63 -12.07 9.91 4.02
C THR A 63 -13.23 9.76 5.01
N GLU A 64 -14.46 9.95 4.54
CA GLU A 64 -15.66 9.63 5.32
C GLU A 64 -15.72 8.15 5.74
N ASN A 65 -15.19 7.27 4.89
CA ASN A 65 -15.04 5.87 5.24
C ASN A 65 -13.84 5.70 6.18
N PRO A 66 -14.04 5.29 7.44
CA PRO A 66 -12.98 5.20 8.44
C PRO A 66 -11.93 4.12 8.15
N ASN A 67 -12.16 3.28 7.14
CA ASN A 67 -11.28 2.18 6.79
C ASN A 67 -10.15 2.57 5.82
N TYR A 68 -10.06 3.84 5.41
CA TYR A 68 -9.05 4.33 4.49
C TYR A 68 -8.26 5.50 5.07
N ILE A 69 -6.97 5.50 4.79
CA ILE A 69 -6.08 6.65 5.00
C ILE A 69 -5.12 6.74 3.81
N PHE A 70 -4.96 7.95 3.28
CA PHE A 70 -4.03 8.23 2.19
C PHE A 70 -2.89 9.07 2.74
N VAL A 71 -1.68 8.61 2.56
CA VAL A 71 -0.47 9.29 3.02
C VAL A 71 0.36 9.66 1.80
N THR A 72 0.59 10.94 1.60
CA THR A 72 1.45 11.45 0.54
C THR A 72 2.82 11.75 1.13
N ILE A 73 3.86 11.13 0.57
CA ILE A 73 5.25 11.34 0.97
C ILE A 73 6.05 11.99 -0.15
N ASP A 74 7.14 12.66 0.23
CA ASP A 74 8.13 13.15 -0.71
C ASP A 74 9.24 12.11 -0.87
N THR A 75 9.44 11.62 -2.09
CA THR A 75 10.52 10.69 -2.43
C THR A 75 11.71 11.36 -3.11
N LYS A 76 11.72 12.71 -3.14
CA LYS A 76 12.81 13.48 -3.75
C LYS A 76 14.13 13.16 -3.05
N ASN A 77 15.13 12.80 -3.83
CA ASN A 77 16.48 12.46 -3.33
C ASN A 77 16.54 11.26 -2.36
N ILE A 78 15.47 10.49 -2.22
CA ILE A 78 15.51 9.26 -1.43
C ILE A 78 16.06 8.14 -2.29
N PRO A 79 17.20 7.52 -1.91
CA PRO A 79 17.71 6.36 -2.62
C PRO A 79 16.78 5.15 -2.44
N PRO A 80 16.94 4.12 -3.26
CA PRO A 80 16.27 2.84 -3.04
C PRO A 80 16.55 2.34 -1.63
N SER A 81 15.49 2.17 -0.85
CA SER A 81 15.56 1.81 0.56
C SER A 81 14.22 1.31 1.08
N ASP A 82 14.27 0.64 2.21
CA ASP A 82 13.08 0.28 2.96
C ASP A 82 12.85 1.29 4.09
N PHE A 83 11.63 1.66 4.32
CA PHE A 83 11.22 2.48 5.46
C PHE A 83 9.92 1.95 6.08
N VAL A 84 9.59 2.44 7.25
CA VAL A 84 8.48 1.89 8.03
C VAL A 84 7.47 2.99 8.32
N PHE A 85 6.23 2.76 7.93
CA PHE A 85 5.10 3.53 8.43
C PHE A 85 4.70 3.02 9.81
N SER A 86 4.51 3.95 10.74
CA SER A 86 4.02 3.69 12.08
C SER A 86 2.69 4.39 12.29
N PHE A 87 1.71 3.64 12.75
CA PHE A 87 0.37 4.13 13.03
C PHE A 87 0.17 4.21 14.53
N LYS A 88 -0.10 5.43 15.04
CA LYS A 88 -0.15 5.72 16.47
C LYS A 88 -1.56 6.04 16.92
N ASN A 89 -1.90 5.58 18.11
CA ASN A 89 -3.09 6.02 18.84
C ASN A 89 -2.63 6.58 20.21
N LYS A 90 -3.04 7.82 20.53
CA LYS A 90 -2.64 8.50 21.76
C LYS A 90 -1.13 8.36 22.06
N ASN A 91 -0.28 8.65 21.08
CA ASN A 91 1.19 8.57 21.15
C ASN A 91 1.80 7.16 21.28
N LYS A 92 1.00 6.09 21.36
CA LYS A 92 1.51 4.73 21.34
C LYS A 92 1.42 4.16 19.93
N VAL A 93 2.49 3.51 19.47
CA VAL A 93 2.49 2.79 18.19
C VAL A 93 1.57 1.59 18.34
N ALA A 94 0.51 1.56 17.51
CA ALA A 94 -0.43 0.46 17.48
C ALA A 94 0.07 -0.66 16.56
N PHE A 95 0.60 -0.28 15.39
CA PHE A 95 1.17 -1.21 14.41
C PHE A 95 2.09 -0.47 13.45
N THR A 96 2.86 -1.25 12.69
CA THR A 96 3.79 -0.75 11.69
C THR A 96 3.61 -1.48 10.37
N LYS A 97 4.00 -0.83 9.27
CA LYS A 97 4.02 -1.43 7.92
C LYS A 97 5.27 -1.03 7.19
N LYS A 98 6.03 -2.03 6.74
CA LYS A 98 7.22 -1.83 5.92
C LYS A 98 6.79 -1.45 4.50
N TYR A 99 7.51 -0.50 3.90
CA TYR A 99 7.36 -0.07 2.52
C TYR A 99 8.71 -0.06 1.82
N SER A 100 8.74 -0.47 0.56
CA SER A 100 9.97 -0.57 -0.22
C SER A 100 9.99 0.41 -1.37
N LEU A 101 11.01 1.24 -1.42
CA LEU A 101 11.37 2.05 -2.58
C LEU A 101 12.48 1.32 -3.34
N LYS A 102 12.14 0.78 -4.50
CA LYS A 102 13.03 -0.11 -5.29
C LYS A 102 13.88 0.66 -6.30
N ASN A 103 14.94 0.02 -6.76
CA ASN A 103 15.68 0.48 -7.93
C ASN A 103 14.80 0.42 -9.17
N ARG A 104 14.87 1.45 -10.00
CA ARG A 104 14.33 1.39 -11.36
C ARG A 104 15.17 0.47 -12.22
N ARG A 105 14.54 -0.19 -13.19
CA ARG A 105 15.28 -0.91 -14.23
C ARG A 105 16.17 0.08 -14.98
N LEU A 106 17.40 -0.34 -15.25
CA LEU A 106 18.34 0.45 -16.06
C LEU A 106 17.69 0.86 -17.38
N ASN A 107 17.90 2.11 -17.78
CA ASN A 107 17.34 2.70 -19.01
C ASN A 107 15.81 2.66 -19.11
N SER A 108 15.11 2.53 -17.97
CA SER A 108 13.64 2.50 -17.98
C SER A 108 13.01 3.82 -18.43
N ALA A 109 13.71 4.95 -18.29
CA ALA A 109 13.25 6.26 -18.74
C ALA A 109 13.39 6.45 -20.26
N GLN A 110 14.28 5.69 -20.90
CA GLN A 110 14.56 5.74 -22.34
C GLN A 110 13.76 4.70 -23.15
N ARG A 111 12.96 3.88 -22.49
CA ARG A 111 12.11 2.91 -23.20
C ARG A 111 11.08 3.65 -24.04
N LYS A 112 11.05 3.30 -25.33
CA LYS A 112 9.94 3.74 -26.17
C LYS A 112 8.65 3.19 -25.60
N SER A 113 7.67 4.05 -25.45
CA SER A 113 6.28 3.68 -25.21
C SER A 113 5.56 3.52 -26.55
N PHE A 114 4.28 3.21 -26.51
CA PHE A 114 3.43 3.21 -27.70
C PHE A 114 3.34 4.63 -28.28
N ASP A 115 3.36 4.73 -29.57
CA ASP A 115 3.20 5.98 -30.31
C ASP A 115 2.22 5.84 -31.48
N ALA A 116 2.03 6.90 -32.26
CA ALA A 116 1.08 6.92 -33.37
C ALA A 116 1.40 5.94 -34.52
N SER A 117 2.59 5.33 -34.52
CA SER A 117 3.00 4.30 -35.48
C SER A 117 2.62 2.88 -35.05
N ASP A 118 2.24 2.71 -33.78
CA ASP A 118 1.87 1.40 -33.24
C ASP A 118 0.39 1.10 -33.48
N MET A 119 0.08 -0.14 -33.77
CA MET A 119 -1.28 -0.64 -33.91
C MET A 119 -1.59 -1.59 -32.75
N MET A 120 -2.64 -1.29 -32.00
CA MET A 120 -3.10 -2.12 -30.89
C MET A 120 -4.39 -2.82 -31.24
N TYR A 121 -4.43 -4.14 -31.01
CA TYR A 121 -5.64 -4.95 -31.13
C TYR A 121 -6.10 -5.42 -29.76
N LEU A 122 -7.38 -5.24 -29.49
CA LEU A 122 -8.04 -5.89 -28.36
C LEU A 122 -8.63 -7.23 -28.84
N ILE A 123 -8.06 -8.32 -28.34
CA ILE A 123 -8.56 -9.66 -28.58
C ILE A 123 -9.36 -10.08 -27.34
N MET A 124 -10.62 -10.42 -27.54
CA MET A 124 -11.50 -10.96 -26.49
C MET A 124 -11.70 -12.46 -26.77
N PRO A 125 -10.99 -13.37 -26.09
CA PRO A 125 -11.02 -14.81 -26.38
C PRO A 125 -12.43 -15.41 -26.29
N ASP A 126 -13.26 -14.91 -25.39
CA ASP A 126 -14.65 -15.32 -25.18
C ASP A 126 -15.58 -15.00 -26.35
N ARG A 127 -15.13 -14.18 -27.33
CA ARG A 127 -15.88 -13.81 -28.51
C ARG A 127 -15.45 -14.56 -29.78
N PHE A 128 -14.46 -15.43 -29.64
CA PHE A 128 -14.02 -16.27 -30.76
C PHE A 128 -14.64 -17.68 -30.65
N ALA A 129 -14.80 -18.34 -31.81
CA ALA A 129 -15.25 -19.71 -31.81
C ALA A 129 -14.27 -20.61 -31.07
N ASN A 130 -14.77 -21.41 -30.15
CA ASN A 130 -13.95 -22.38 -29.46
C ASN A 130 -13.50 -23.49 -30.44
N GLY A 131 -12.20 -23.58 -30.65
CA GLY A 131 -11.62 -24.61 -31.55
C GLY A 131 -11.48 -25.98 -30.90
N ASN A 132 -11.61 -26.08 -29.58
CA ASN A 132 -11.51 -27.33 -28.83
C ASN A 132 -12.39 -27.31 -27.57
N PRO A 133 -13.61 -27.88 -27.63
CA PRO A 133 -14.53 -27.89 -26.49
C PRO A 133 -14.09 -28.82 -25.34
N ASN A 134 -13.01 -29.57 -25.46
CA ASN A 134 -12.54 -30.48 -24.43
C ASN A 134 -11.62 -29.81 -23.41
N ASN A 135 -11.29 -28.53 -23.56
CA ASN A 135 -10.45 -27.77 -22.67
C ASN A 135 -11.18 -26.62 -21.94
N ASP A 136 -12.51 -26.63 -21.97
CA ASP A 136 -13.38 -25.67 -21.26
C ASP A 136 -13.55 -26.02 -19.77
#